data_25cbfec07af3c94a6c3b7837b9f709b7
#
_entry.id   25cbfec07af3c94a6c3b7837b9f709b7
#
_cell.length_a   1.000
_cell.length_b   1.000
_cell.length_c   1.000
_cell.angle_alpha   90.00
_cell.angle_beta   90.00
_cell.angle_gamma   90.00
#
_symmetry.space_group_name_H-M   'P 1'
#
loop_
_entity.id
_entity.type
_entity.pdbx_description
1 polymer ?
#
loop_
_entity_poly.entity_id
_entity_poly.type
_entity_poly.pdbx_seq_one_letter_code
_entity_poly.pdbx_strand_id
1 'polypeptide(L)'
;MSPFHAAGEQWQMLEGNILMSRRERKRLAVLAQVMRGELKLVTAGEVMGVTYRQAKRVWRRYRIEGDAGLVHRSRGRPSPRRKSPEIRRRVLARYGQRYGDFGPTLAAEYLAGEGLVVDHETLRRWLLAEGTRKVRRRGQRHRAWRERKACFGMMVQLDGSDHDWFEGRRAKAVLMVMVDDATSQVWAQFFEAETTRASYDVLEGWVRRRGLPQSLSVDRDSIYRCEGVGSAAEQMAGQGPRTQFGRAMEQLGVELILANSPQAKGRVERTNGVLQDRLVKALRLEGISELGRANE
;
A
#
# COMPACT_ATOMS: atom_id res chain seq x y z
N MET A 1 12.13 -5.28 28.72
CA MET A 1 13.35 -4.53 28.32
C MET A 1 13.94 -5.23 27.11
N SER A 2 13.91 -4.60 25.97
CA SER A 2 14.34 -5.19 24.68
C SER A 2 15.80 -4.88 24.42
N PRO A 3 16.65 -5.83 24.01
CA PRO A 3 18.10 -5.65 23.86
C PRO A 3 18.54 -4.91 22.58
N PHE A 4 17.67 -4.13 21.94
CA PHE A 4 17.97 -3.46 20.66
C PHE A 4 18.39 -1.99 20.77
N HIS A 5 18.66 -1.46 21.99
CA HIS A 5 18.98 -0.03 22.14
C HIS A 5 20.48 0.30 22.23
N ALA A 6 21.34 -0.67 21.98
CA ALA A 6 22.80 -0.47 22.08
C ALA A 6 23.56 -0.77 20.78
N ALA A 7 23.00 -0.45 19.62
CA ALA A 7 23.68 -0.70 18.33
C ALA A 7 24.38 0.54 17.73
N GLY A 8 24.70 1.53 18.53
CA GLY A 8 25.39 2.76 18.10
C GLY A 8 26.83 2.91 18.56
N GLU A 9 27.28 2.17 19.54
CA GLU A 9 28.59 2.36 20.12
C GLU A 9 29.29 1.03 20.39
N GLN A 10 30.58 0.98 20.05
CA GLN A 10 31.54 -0.08 20.36
C GLN A 10 31.47 -1.38 19.57
N TRP A 11 31.84 -1.31 18.30
CA TRP A 11 32.54 -2.41 17.70
C TRP A 11 34.05 -2.29 18.04
N GLN A 12 34.37 -2.27 19.33
CA GLN A 12 35.74 -2.58 19.76
C GLN A 12 36.01 -4.03 19.37
N MET A 13 36.99 -4.25 18.53
CA MET A 13 37.55 -5.58 18.34
C MET A 13 38.07 -6.02 19.71
N LEU A 14 37.34 -6.92 20.35
CA LEU A 14 37.91 -7.73 21.43
C LEU A 14 39.10 -8.48 20.79
N GLU A 15 40.29 -8.28 21.32
CA GLU A 15 41.50 -8.94 20.84
C GLU A 15 41.23 -10.44 20.66
N GLY A 16 41.38 -10.94 19.43
CA GLY A 16 41.19 -12.34 19.06
C GLY A 16 39.84 -12.76 18.51
N ASN A 17 38.77 -11.96 18.59
CA ASN A 17 37.44 -12.38 18.08
C ASN A 17 37.02 -11.60 16.85
N ILE A 18 36.75 -12.34 15.75
CA ILE A 18 36.21 -11.78 14.49
C ILE A 18 34.77 -12.18 14.37
N LEU A 19 33.84 -11.19 14.40
CA LEU A 19 32.42 -11.44 14.20
C LEU A 19 32.12 -11.71 12.72
N MET A 20 31.68 -12.93 12.41
CA MET A 20 31.39 -13.39 11.06
C MET A 20 29.93 -13.74 10.86
N SER A 21 29.34 -13.33 9.72
CA SER A 21 28.05 -13.80 9.26
C SER A 21 28.10 -15.29 8.83
N ARG A 22 26.94 -15.95 8.74
CA ARG A 22 26.86 -17.35 8.25
C ARG A 22 27.52 -17.51 6.86
N ARG A 23 27.42 -16.51 5.98
CA ARG A 23 28.03 -16.53 4.65
C ARG A 23 29.56 -16.42 4.70
N GLU A 24 30.09 -15.62 5.60
CA GLU A 24 31.54 -15.45 5.79
C GLU A 24 32.16 -16.69 6.45
N ARG A 25 31.49 -17.30 7.41
CA ARG A 25 31.90 -18.60 7.99
C ARG A 25 31.94 -19.71 6.94
N LYS A 26 30.93 -19.79 6.05
CA LYS A 26 30.95 -20.75 4.93
C LYS A 26 32.15 -20.50 4.03
N ARG A 27 32.49 -19.24 3.71
CA ARG A 27 33.69 -18.90 2.91
C ARG A 27 34.96 -19.30 3.61
N LEU A 28 35.07 -19.09 4.90
CA LEU A 28 36.21 -19.49 5.69
C LEU A 28 36.46 -21.00 5.60
N ALA A 29 35.43 -21.81 5.86
CA ALA A 29 35.52 -23.27 5.78
C ALA A 29 35.97 -23.77 4.38
N VAL A 30 35.41 -23.21 3.32
CA VAL A 30 35.78 -23.56 1.93
C VAL A 30 37.19 -23.13 1.58
N LEU A 31 37.61 -21.93 1.96
CA LEU A 31 38.94 -21.43 1.63
C LEU A 31 40.05 -22.07 2.48
N ALA A 32 39.73 -22.55 3.69
CA ALA A 32 40.64 -23.37 4.46
C ALA A 32 40.98 -24.69 3.74
N GLN A 33 40.01 -25.31 3.06
CA GLN A 33 40.25 -26.50 2.21
C GLN A 33 41.12 -26.19 1.01
N VAL A 34 40.92 -25.00 0.39
CA VAL A 34 41.83 -24.54 -0.70
C VAL A 34 43.22 -24.33 -0.19
N MET A 35 43.43 -23.78 1.02
CA MET A 35 44.72 -23.58 1.66
C MET A 35 45.45 -24.89 1.89
N ARG A 36 44.73 -25.95 2.29
CA ARG A 36 45.30 -27.30 2.49
C ARG A 36 45.49 -28.08 1.20
N GLY A 37 45.16 -27.53 0.04
CA GLY A 37 45.25 -28.21 -1.25
C GLY A 37 44.16 -29.23 -1.53
N GLU A 38 43.14 -29.37 -0.64
CA GLU A 38 42.07 -30.32 -0.73
C GLU A 38 40.99 -29.91 -1.78
N LEU A 39 40.92 -28.64 -2.12
CA LEU A 39 39.93 -28.10 -3.04
C LEU A 39 40.56 -27.12 -4.03
N LYS A 40 40.25 -27.22 -5.32
CA LYS A 40 40.68 -26.23 -6.32
C LYS A 40 39.84 -24.96 -6.18
N LEU A 41 40.47 -23.80 -6.43
CA LEU A 41 39.81 -22.49 -6.29
C LEU A 41 38.61 -22.31 -7.24
N VAL A 42 38.59 -22.99 -8.39
CA VAL A 42 37.44 -22.99 -9.31
C VAL A 42 36.22 -23.60 -8.61
N THR A 43 36.38 -24.83 -8.10
CA THR A 43 35.32 -25.57 -7.37
C THR A 43 34.91 -24.82 -6.08
N ALA A 44 35.87 -24.21 -5.39
CA ALA A 44 35.55 -23.34 -4.24
C ALA A 44 34.62 -22.17 -4.62
N GLY A 45 34.77 -21.60 -5.81
CA GLY A 45 33.87 -20.58 -6.35
C GLY A 45 32.43 -21.09 -6.48
N GLU A 46 32.27 -22.28 -7.04
CA GLU A 46 30.97 -22.95 -7.19
C GLU A 46 30.32 -23.21 -5.82
N VAL A 47 31.04 -23.81 -4.88
CA VAL A 47 30.57 -24.09 -3.51
C VAL A 47 30.18 -22.81 -2.76
N MET A 48 30.91 -21.72 -2.96
CA MET A 48 30.60 -20.42 -2.38
C MET A 48 29.47 -19.67 -3.11
N GLY A 49 29.05 -20.13 -4.30
CA GLY A 49 28.04 -19.48 -5.14
C GLY A 49 28.54 -18.13 -5.70
N VAL A 50 29.81 -18.06 -6.12
CA VAL A 50 30.43 -16.87 -6.71
C VAL A 50 31.21 -17.23 -7.98
N THR A 51 31.38 -16.23 -8.87
CA THR A 51 32.20 -16.42 -10.07
C THR A 51 33.69 -16.67 -9.71
N TYR A 52 34.39 -17.39 -10.57
CA TYR A 52 35.83 -17.65 -10.39
C TYR A 52 36.64 -16.37 -10.17
N ARG A 53 36.33 -15.30 -10.92
CA ARG A 53 36.95 -13.98 -10.73
C ARG A 53 36.72 -13.43 -9.31
N GLN A 54 35.54 -13.62 -8.78
CA GLN A 54 35.23 -13.19 -7.42
C GLN A 54 35.87 -14.12 -6.37
N ALA A 55 35.91 -15.42 -6.62
CA ALA A 55 36.67 -16.37 -5.78
C ALA A 55 38.13 -15.99 -5.66
N LYS A 56 38.82 -15.65 -6.78
CA LYS A 56 40.20 -15.15 -6.77
C LYS A 56 40.39 -13.89 -5.91
N ARG A 57 39.43 -12.95 -5.98
CA ARG A 57 39.48 -11.72 -5.17
C ARG A 57 39.33 -12.01 -3.67
N VAL A 58 38.41 -12.92 -3.33
CA VAL A 58 38.18 -13.31 -1.93
C VAL A 58 39.40 -14.10 -1.42
N TRP A 59 39.92 -15.03 -2.20
CA TRP A 59 41.09 -15.81 -1.90
C TRP A 59 42.34 -14.93 -1.66
N ARG A 60 42.60 -13.94 -2.55
CA ARG A 60 43.72 -13.00 -2.37
C ARG A 60 43.62 -12.25 -1.05
N ARG A 61 42.43 -11.79 -0.67
CA ARG A 61 42.24 -11.09 0.61
C ARG A 61 42.43 -12.04 1.81
N TYR A 62 41.92 -13.24 1.72
CA TYR A 62 42.10 -14.25 2.76
C TYR A 62 43.57 -14.56 2.98
N ARG A 63 44.37 -14.69 1.90
CA ARG A 63 45.81 -14.92 2.01
C ARG A 63 46.59 -13.76 2.64
N ILE A 64 46.15 -12.53 2.45
CA ILE A 64 46.84 -11.33 2.93
C ILE A 64 46.38 -10.93 4.34
N GLU A 65 45.08 -10.96 4.57
CA GLU A 65 44.42 -10.41 5.76
C GLU A 65 43.90 -11.51 6.72
N GLY A 66 44.12 -12.79 6.39
CA GLY A 66 43.55 -13.92 7.16
C GLY A 66 42.03 -13.89 7.18
N ASP A 67 41.44 -14.34 8.28
CA ASP A 67 39.98 -14.40 8.48
C ASP A 67 39.32 -13.03 8.38
N ALA A 68 40.02 -11.97 8.80
CA ALA A 68 39.55 -10.60 8.69
C ALA A 68 39.25 -10.18 7.24
N GLY A 69 40.02 -10.71 6.26
CA GLY A 69 39.83 -10.47 4.83
C GLY A 69 38.51 -11.00 4.27
N LEU A 70 37.81 -11.89 5.00
CA LEU A 70 36.52 -12.43 4.61
C LEU A 70 35.34 -11.55 5.06
N VAL A 71 35.57 -10.69 6.05
CA VAL A 71 34.56 -9.75 6.55
C VAL A 71 34.29 -8.69 5.48
N HIS A 72 33.01 -8.36 5.32
CA HIS A 72 32.63 -7.35 4.33
C HIS A 72 33.12 -5.96 4.75
N ARG A 73 33.91 -5.30 3.89
CA ARG A 73 34.55 -4.00 4.18
C ARG A 73 33.59 -2.84 4.49
N SER A 74 32.31 -2.97 4.08
CA SER A 74 31.27 -1.97 4.41
C SER A 74 30.58 -2.24 5.75
N ARG A 75 30.97 -3.30 6.47
CA ARG A 75 30.37 -3.60 7.78
C ARG A 75 30.70 -2.46 8.75
N GLY A 76 29.68 -1.96 9.44
CA GLY A 76 29.83 -0.83 10.36
C GLY A 76 29.93 0.56 9.72
N ARG A 77 30.09 0.64 8.39
CA ARG A 77 30.12 1.94 7.70
C ARG A 77 28.73 2.43 7.38
N PRO A 78 28.38 3.69 7.69
CA PRO A 78 27.11 4.28 7.28
C PRO A 78 26.99 4.29 5.77
N SER A 79 25.78 4.07 5.25
CA SER A 79 25.52 4.12 3.81
C SER A 79 25.85 5.52 3.25
N PRO A 80 26.51 5.63 2.09
CA PRO A 80 26.72 6.92 1.42
C PRO A 80 25.41 7.68 1.12
N ARG A 81 24.28 6.96 1.03
CA ARG A 81 22.95 7.54 0.83
C ARG A 81 22.26 7.95 2.14
N ARG A 82 22.93 7.83 3.28
CA ARG A 82 22.34 8.21 4.57
C ARG A 82 22.10 9.70 4.60
N LYS A 83 20.87 10.09 4.86
CA LYS A 83 20.51 11.50 5.09
C LYS A 83 21.22 12.05 6.33
N SER A 84 21.59 13.34 6.30
CA SER A 84 22.25 13.97 7.44
C SER A 84 21.39 13.97 8.71
N PRO A 85 22.01 13.97 9.89
CA PRO A 85 21.27 14.06 11.16
C PRO A 85 20.40 15.33 11.25
N GLU A 86 20.83 16.42 10.61
CA GLU A 86 20.07 17.66 10.56
C GLU A 86 18.77 17.51 9.75
N ILE A 87 18.83 16.93 8.55
CA ILE A 87 17.62 16.63 7.75
C ILE A 87 16.68 15.72 8.54
N ARG A 88 17.21 14.68 9.21
CA ARG A 88 16.40 13.80 10.04
C ARG A 88 15.66 14.59 11.14
N ARG A 89 16.36 15.47 11.87
CA ARG A 89 15.75 16.29 12.94
C ARG A 89 14.64 17.18 12.39
N ARG A 90 14.89 17.90 11.28
CA ARG A 90 13.91 18.76 10.63
C ARG A 90 12.66 18.01 10.18
N VAL A 91 12.85 16.86 9.53
CA VAL A 91 11.74 16.00 9.07
C VAL A 91 10.91 15.49 10.25
N LEU A 92 11.55 14.97 11.30
CA LEU A 92 10.83 14.45 12.48
C LEU A 92 10.12 15.55 13.27
N ALA A 93 10.72 16.72 13.41
CA ALA A 93 10.07 17.88 14.04
C ALA A 93 8.83 18.30 13.25
N ARG A 94 8.94 18.44 11.92
CA ARG A 94 7.82 18.82 11.05
C ARG A 94 6.71 17.76 11.04
N TYR A 95 7.10 16.46 11.01
CA TYR A 95 6.15 15.37 11.15
C TYR A 95 5.36 15.46 12.45
N GLY A 96 6.02 15.63 13.59
CA GLY A 96 5.35 15.74 14.89
C GLY A 96 4.41 16.94 14.99
N GLN A 97 4.77 18.07 14.38
CA GLN A 97 3.98 19.31 14.40
C GLN A 97 2.70 19.23 13.56
N ARG A 98 2.75 18.58 12.39
CA ARG A 98 1.66 18.68 11.41
C ARG A 98 1.11 17.35 10.91
N TYR A 99 1.89 16.28 10.95
CA TYR A 99 1.59 15.00 10.31
C TYR A 99 1.60 13.80 11.26
N GLY A 100 1.47 14.04 12.57
CA GLY A 100 1.66 13.00 13.60
C GLY A 100 0.76 11.76 13.47
N ASP A 101 -0.43 11.92 12.89
CA ASP A 101 -1.38 10.84 12.60
C ASP A 101 -1.28 10.29 11.16
N PHE A 102 -0.43 10.87 10.31
CA PHE A 102 -0.27 10.42 8.92
C PHE A 102 0.53 9.12 8.83
N GLY A 103 0.13 8.25 7.89
CA GLY A 103 0.99 7.15 7.48
C GLY A 103 2.30 7.65 6.85
N PRO A 104 3.43 6.90 6.97
CA PRO A 104 4.72 7.38 6.45
C PRO A 104 4.69 7.71 4.96
N THR A 105 3.87 7.01 4.17
CA THR A 105 3.72 7.27 2.73
C THR A 105 3.10 8.63 2.48
N LEU A 106 1.94 8.90 3.10
CA LEU A 106 1.24 10.16 2.96
C LEU A 106 2.08 11.31 3.53
N ALA A 107 2.67 11.12 4.72
CA ALA A 107 3.53 12.13 5.33
C ALA A 107 4.74 12.48 4.45
N ALA A 108 5.37 11.49 3.80
CA ALA A 108 6.50 11.74 2.91
C ALA A 108 6.11 12.57 1.67
N GLU A 109 4.90 12.38 1.14
CA GLU A 109 4.36 13.16 0.03
C GLU A 109 4.19 14.64 0.43
N TYR A 110 3.56 14.91 1.57
CA TYR A 110 3.36 16.28 2.06
C TYR A 110 4.68 16.96 2.47
N LEU A 111 5.57 16.24 3.14
CA LEU A 111 6.91 16.74 3.48
C LEU A 111 7.72 17.08 2.23
N ALA A 112 7.61 16.29 1.16
CA ALA A 112 8.26 16.59 -0.11
C ALA A 112 7.74 17.89 -0.74
N GLY A 113 6.42 18.17 -0.64
CA GLY A 113 5.82 19.45 -1.04
C GLY A 113 6.36 20.65 -0.24
N GLU A 114 6.82 20.44 0.99
CA GLU A 114 7.48 21.44 1.83
C GLU A 114 9.03 21.49 1.62
N GLY A 115 9.58 20.77 0.63
CA GLY A 115 11.02 20.70 0.36
C GLY A 115 11.80 19.75 1.28
N LEU A 116 11.13 18.98 2.14
CA LEU A 116 11.72 17.98 3.03
C LEU A 116 11.65 16.58 2.40
N VAL A 117 12.40 16.36 1.33
CA VAL A 117 12.36 15.12 0.55
C VAL A 117 12.97 13.94 1.33
N VAL A 118 12.11 13.00 1.73
CA VAL A 118 12.47 11.75 2.40
C VAL A 118 11.67 10.59 1.81
N ASP A 119 12.32 9.44 1.61
CA ASP A 119 11.62 8.21 1.23
C ASP A 119 10.75 7.70 2.39
N HIS A 120 9.55 7.21 2.06
CA HIS A 120 8.55 6.76 3.04
C HIS A 120 9.06 5.63 3.95
N GLU A 121 9.90 4.73 3.43
CA GLU A 121 10.48 3.65 4.24
C GLU A 121 11.57 4.18 5.18
N THR A 122 12.33 5.17 4.75
CA THR A 122 13.30 5.88 5.60
C THR A 122 12.57 6.61 6.73
N LEU A 123 11.49 7.33 6.40
CA LEU A 123 10.64 7.98 7.41
C LEU A 123 10.04 6.95 8.37
N ARG A 124 9.50 5.85 7.85
CA ARG A 124 8.95 4.76 8.68
C ARG A 124 9.96 4.23 9.69
N ARG A 125 11.21 3.99 9.26
CA ARG A 125 12.30 3.52 10.15
C ARG A 125 12.65 4.56 11.20
N TRP A 126 12.68 5.83 10.86
CA TRP A 126 12.93 6.89 11.83
C TRP A 126 11.83 6.96 12.89
N LEU A 127 10.56 6.92 12.48
CA LEU A 127 9.41 6.94 13.39
C LEU A 127 9.36 5.72 14.32
N LEU A 128 9.79 4.55 13.83
CA LEU A 128 9.94 3.36 14.67
C LEU A 128 11.07 3.50 15.67
N ALA A 129 12.20 4.07 15.26
CA ALA A 129 13.35 4.30 16.15
C ALA A 129 13.06 5.32 17.23
N GLU A 130 12.21 6.34 16.95
CA GLU A 130 11.74 7.32 17.96
C GLU A 130 10.59 6.78 18.83
N GLY A 131 10.11 5.54 18.59
CA GLY A 131 8.97 4.99 19.33
C GLY A 131 7.61 5.63 19.02
N THR A 132 7.57 6.56 18.08
CA THR A 132 6.34 7.28 17.66
C THR A 132 5.35 6.34 16.96
N ARG A 133 5.83 5.23 16.40
CA ARG A 133 5.00 4.19 15.76
C ARG A 133 5.34 2.81 16.28
N LYS A 134 4.30 1.97 16.37
CA LYS A 134 4.46 0.55 16.69
C LYS A 134 4.48 -0.28 15.40
N VAL A 135 5.24 -1.39 15.42
CA VAL A 135 5.22 -2.37 14.33
C VAL A 135 3.84 -3.02 14.29
N ARG A 136 3.10 -2.82 13.21
CA ARG A 136 1.82 -3.49 13.01
C ARG A 136 2.09 -4.90 12.51
N ARG A 137 1.78 -5.93 13.30
CA ARG A 137 1.84 -7.32 12.85
C ARG A 137 0.80 -7.52 11.73
N ARG A 138 1.25 -7.92 10.55
CA ARG A 138 0.33 -8.35 9.48
C ARG A 138 -0.24 -9.70 9.86
N GLY A 139 -1.55 -9.76 10.11
CA GLY A 139 -2.26 -11.04 10.12
C GLY A 139 -2.23 -11.61 8.71
N GLN A 140 -1.86 -12.88 8.56
CA GLN A 140 -2.06 -13.60 7.30
C GLN A 140 -3.57 -13.82 7.12
N ARG A 141 -4.17 -13.12 6.19
CA ARG A 141 -5.54 -13.42 5.72
C ARG A 141 -5.40 -14.08 4.35
N HIS A 142 -5.65 -15.38 4.28
CA HIS A 142 -5.92 -16.05 3.01
C HIS A 142 -7.24 -15.51 2.44
N ARG A 143 -7.15 -14.73 1.37
CA ARG A 143 -8.32 -14.30 0.59
C ARG A 143 -8.18 -14.87 -0.79
N ALA A 144 -9.21 -15.57 -1.28
CA ALA A 144 -9.31 -15.92 -2.69
C ALA A 144 -9.37 -14.61 -3.50
N TRP A 145 -8.52 -14.50 -4.50
CA TRP A 145 -8.48 -13.34 -5.38
C TRP A 145 -9.39 -13.62 -6.57
N ARG A 146 -10.34 -12.72 -6.83
CA ARG A 146 -11.06 -12.72 -8.10
C ARG A 146 -10.18 -12.05 -9.16
N GLU A 147 -10.07 -12.69 -10.33
CA GLU A 147 -9.38 -12.09 -11.47
C GLU A 147 -10.01 -10.76 -11.88
N ARG A 148 -9.19 -9.88 -12.40
CA ARG A 148 -9.65 -8.60 -12.93
C ARG A 148 -10.34 -8.81 -14.26
N LYS A 149 -11.28 -7.92 -14.59
CA LYS A 149 -11.76 -7.81 -15.97
C LYS A 149 -10.60 -7.42 -16.89
N ALA A 150 -10.67 -7.86 -18.14
CA ALA A 150 -9.58 -7.68 -19.10
C ALA A 150 -9.40 -6.21 -19.52
N CYS A 151 -10.52 -5.49 -19.71
CA CYS A 151 -10.51 -4.14 -20.28
C CYS A 151 -11.24 -3.14 -19.38
N PHE A 152 -10.81 -1.87 -19.48
CA PHE A 152 -11.49 -0.73 -18.88
C PHE A 152 -12.97 -0.69 -19.29
N GLY A 153 -13.84 -0.36 -18.34
CA GLY A 153 -15.28 -0.21 -18.58
C GLY A 153 -16.07 -1.53 -18.66
N MET A 154 -15.42 -2.69 -18.68
CA MET A 154 -16.14 -3.98 -18.63
C MET A 154 -16.92 -4.17 -17.33
N MET A 155 -16.40 -3.68 -16.22
CA MET A 155 -17.09 -3.67 -14.94
C MET A 155 -16.60 -2.53 -14.06
N VAL A 156 -17.54 -1.77 -13.52
CA VAL A 156 -17.28 -0.74 -12.53
C VAL A 156 -17.96 -1.13 -11.22
N GLN A 157 -17.26 -1.02 -10.10
CA GLN A 157 -17.83 -1.24 -8.77
C GLN A 157 -18.29 0.09 -8.21
N LEU A 158 -19.54 0.18 -7.73
CA LEU A 158 -20.10 1.33 -7.05
C LEU A 158 -20.38 0.99 -5.59
N ASP A 159 -20.03 1.89 -4.69
CA ASP A 159 -20.21 1.73 -3.24
C ASP A 159 -20.33 3.08 -2.55
N GLY A 160 -21.22 3.17 -1.58
CA GLY A 160 -21.29 4.28 -0.65
C GLY A 160 -20.36 4.06 0.55
N SER A 161 -19.64 5.08 0.96
CA SER A 161 -18.77 5.04 2.13
C SER A 161 -19.23 6.08 3.16
N ASP A 162 -20.00 5.63 4.14
CA ASP A 162 -20.35 6.43 5.32
C ASP A 162 -19.14 6.48 6.27
N HIS A 163 -18.64 7.68 6.52
CA HIS A 163 -17.49 7.90 7.39
C HIS A 163 -17.52 9.34 7.94
N ASP A 164 -16.84 9.59 9.05
CA ASP A 164 -16.60 10.96 9.51
C ASP A 164 -15.49 11.62 8.66
N TRP A 165 -15.83 11.94 7.43
CA TRP A 165 -14.91 12.51 6.44
C TRP A 165 -14.33 13.86 6.86
N PHE A 166 -15.05 14.57 7.69
CA PHE A 166 -14.73 15.94 8.08
C PHE A 166 -14.33 16.07 9.56
N GLU A 167 -14.19 14.96 10.29
CA GLU A 167 -13.73 14.93 11.69
C GLU A 167 -14.55 15.89 12.58
N GLY A 168 -15.86 15.80 12.50
CA GLY A 168 -16.80 16.63 13.27
C GLY A 168 -16.91 18.09 12.82
N ARG A 169 -16.17 18.54 11.79
CA ARG A 169 -16.25 19.92 11.26
C ARG A 169 -17.56 20.22 10.51
N ARG A 170 -18.32 19.18 10.20
CA ARG A 170 -19.69 19.23 9.68
C ARG A 170 -20.44 17.93 10.04
N ALA A 171 -21.75 17.86 9.72
CA ALA A 171 -22.51 16.63 9.77
C ALA A 171 -21.88 15.56 8.87
N LYS A 172 -22.13 14.27 9.17
CA LYS A 172 -21.67 13.14 8.38
C LYS A 172 -22.08 13.28 6.91
N ALA A 173 -21.23 12.77 6.04
CA ALA A 173 -21.47 12.73 4.61
C ALA A 173 -21.10 11.35 4.08
N VAL A 174 -21.68 10.98 2.95
CA VAL A 174 -21.36 9.74 2.24
C VAL A 174 -20.52 10.07 1.03
N LEU A 175 -19.39 9.37 0.87
CA LEU A 175 -18.61 9.39 -0.35
C LEU A 175 -19.05 8.25 -1.26
N MET A 176 -19.73 8.56 -2.36
CA MET A 176 -20.04 7.59 -3.40
C MET A 176 -18.82 7.36 -4.25
N VAL A 177 -18.37 6.11 -4.37
CA VAL A 177 -17.11 5.75 -5.02
C VAL A 177 -17.35 4.75 -6.14
N MET A 178 -16.87 5.06 -7.32
CA MET A 178 -16.84 4.18 -8.50
C MET A 178 -15.40 3.78 -8.82
N VAL A 179 -15.18 2.48 -8.99
CA VAL A 179 -13.85 1.92 -9.26
C VAL A 179 -13.91 0.96 -10.44
N ASP A 180 -13.14 1.25 -11.49
CA ASP A 180 -12.98 0.31 -12.60
C ASP A 180 -12.20 -0.93 -12.18
N ASP A 181 -12.74 -2.08 -12.50
CA ASP A 181 -12.20 -3.38 -12.06
C ASP A 181 -10.86 -3.71 -12.71
N ALA A 182 -10.66 -3.35 -13.96
CA ALA A 182 -9.46 -3.65 -14.72
C ALA A 182 -8.29 -2.73 -14.33
N THR A 183 -8.53 -1.43 -14.30
CA THR A 183 -7.49 -0.40 -14.20
C THR A 183 -7.34 0.19 -12.79
N SER A 184 -8.36 0.01 -11.94
CA SER A 184 -8.49 0.68 -10.63
C SER A 184 -8.60 2.20 -10.73
N GLN A 185 -9.03 2.75 -11.87
CA GLN A 185 -9.39 4.16 -11.96
C GLN A 185 -10.59 4.43 -11.07
N VAL A 186 -10.53 5.55 -10.36
CA VAL A 186 -11.52 5.96 -9.36
C VAL A 186 -12.25 7.23 -9.84
N TRP A 187 -13.53 7.29 -9.55
CA TRP A 187 -14.35 8.48 -9.52
C TRP A 187 -15.08 8.49 -8.19
N ALA A 188 -15.10 9.62 -7.50
CA ALA A 188 -15.78 9.73 -6.22
C ALA A 188 -16.43 11.10 -6.09
N GLN A 189 -17.54 11.16 -5.35
CA GLN A 189 -18.27 12.40 -5.10
C GLN A 189 -18.95 12.33 -3.75
N PHE A 190 -18.92 13.42 -2.99
CA PHE A 190 -19.58 13.56 -1.70
C PHE A 190 -21.06 13.92 -1.85
N PHE A 191 -21.88 13.32 -1.00
CA PHE A 191 -23.31 13.61 -0.85
C PHE A 191 -23.69 13.67 0.63
N GLU A 192 -24.83 14.27 0.94
CA GLU A 192 -25.37 14.31 2.30
C GLU A 192 -25.76 12.90 2.80
N ALA A 193 -26.29 12.07 1.91
CA ALA A 193 -26.69 10.70 2.19
C ALA A 193 -26.60 9.83 0.93
N GLU A 194 -26.52 8.50 1.14
CA GLU A 194 -26.66 7.54 0.07
C GLU A 194 -28.14 7.46 -0.34
N THR A 195 -28.42 7.87 -1.57
CA THR A 195 -29.77 7.90 -2.14
C THR A 195 -29.75 7.44 -3.59
N THR A 196 -30.89 7.09 -4.14
CA THR A 196 -31.03 6.79 -5.58
C THR A 196 -30.54 7.97 -6.43
N ARG A 197 -30.80 9.20 -6.01
CA ARG A 197 -30.34 10.41 -6.68
C ARG A 197 -28.81 10.52 -6.66
N ALA A 198 -28.18 10.31 -5.50
CA ALA A 198 -26.71 10.31 -5.38
C ALA A 198 -26.05 9.24 -6.28
N SER A 199 -26.70 8.06 -6.40
CA SER A 199 -26.24 6.99 -7.29
C SER A 199 -26.33 7.40 -8.76
N TYR A 200 -27.34 8.13 -9.17
CA TYR A 200 -27.42 8.69 -10.52
C TYR A 200 -26.38 9.78 -10.77
N ASP A 201 -26.24 10.70 -9.84
CA ASP A 201 -25.33 11.83 -10.01
C ASP A 201 -23.87 11.38 -10.09
N VAL A 202 -23.44 10.41 -9.27
CA VAL A 202 -22.07 9.85 -9.35
C VAL A 202 -21.87 9.05 -10.64
N LEU A 203 -22.90 8.31 -11.10
CA LEU A 203 -22.85 7.60 -12.38
C LEU A 203 -22.77 8.57 -13.54
N GLU A 204 -23.56 9.62 -13.55
CA GLU A 204 -23.49 10.68 -14.57
C GLU A 204 -22.11 11.31 -14.63
N GLY A 205 -21.52 11.62 -13.48
CA GLY A 205 -20.15 12.13 -13.37
C GLY A 205 -19.10 11.18 -13.97
N TRP A 206 -19.29 9.88 -13.77
CA TRP A 206 -18.46 8.85 -14.40
C TRP A 206 -18.65 8.83 -15.93
N VAL A 207 -19.92 8.72 -16.38
CA VAL A 207 -20.27 8.56 -17.79
C VAL A 207 -19.78 9.74 -18.63
N ARG A 208 -19.95 10.96 -18.14
CA ARG A 208 -19.49 12.18 -18.84
C ARG A 208 -17.97 12.19 -19.10
N ARG A 209 -17.19 11.51 -18.25
CA ARG A 209 -15.74 11.51 -18.34
C ARG A 209 -15.16 10.27 -19.02
N ARG A 210 -15.87 9.15 -18.93
CA ARG A 210 -15.30 7.83 -19.25
C ARG A 210 -16.20 6.94 -20.09
N GLY A 211 -17.43 7.37 -20.36
CA GLY A 211 -18.43 6.59 -21.08
C GLY A 211 -19.20 5.59 -20.20
N LEU A 212 -20.17 4.94 -20.77
CA LEU A 212 -21.00 3.95 -20.09
C LEU A 212 -20.18 2.67 -19.83
N PRO A 213 -20.22 2.11 -18.60
CA PRO A 213 -19.65 0.80 -18.33
C PRO A 213 -20.56 -0.30 -18.93
N GLN A 214 -19.99 -1.46 -19.26
CA GLN A 214 -20.77 -2.61 -19.70
C GLN A 214 -21.56 -3.21 -18.52
N SER A 215 -20.97 -3.23 -17.32
CA SER A 215 -21.64 -3.69 -16.12
C SER A 215 -21.30 -2.84 -14.90
N LEU A 216 -22.23 -2.74 -13.96
CA LEU A 216 -22.11 -2.04 -12.70
C LEU A 216 -22.32 -3.02 -11.55
N SER A 217 -21.30 -3.21 -10.72
CA SER A 217 -21.38 -4.07 -9.53
C SER A 217 -21.70 -3.23 -8.29
N VAL A 218 -22.82 -3.51 -7.66
CA VAL A 218 -23.38 -2.80 -6.50
C VAL A 218 -23.63 -3.78 -5.34
N ASP A 219 -23.93 -3.28 -4.16
CA ASP A 219 -24.40 -4.11 -3.06
C ASP A 219 -25.90 -4.49 -3.20
N ARG A 220 -26.46 -5.04 -2.15
CA ARG A 220 -27.86 -5.43 -2.08
C ARG A 220 -28.72 -4.40 -1.33
N ASP A 221 -28.28 -3.15 -1.31
CA ASP A 221 -29.11 -2.09 -0.74
C ASP A 221 -30.43 -1.94 -1.51
N SER A 222 -31.43 -1.41 -0.84
CA SER A 222 -32.76 -1.16 -1.38
C SER A 222 -32.80 -0.25 -2.61
N ILE A 223 -31.77 0.56 -2.81
CA ILE A 223 -31.56 1.38 -4.02
C ILE A 223 -31.39 0.49 -5.25
N TYR A 224 -30.69 -0.64 -5.09
CA TYR A 224 -30.28 -1.51 -6.20
C TYR A 224 -31.07 -2.80 -6.27
N ARG A 225 -31.68 -3.24 -5.14
CA ARG A 225 -32.43 -4.47 -5.05
C ARG A 225 -33.84 -4.20 -4.52
N CYS A 226 -34.83 -4.71 -5.23
CA CYS A 226 -36.23 -4.74 -4.77
C CYS A 226 -36.56 -6.15 -4.24
N GLU A 227 -37.16 -6.24 -3.05
CA GLU A 227 -37.73 -7.46 -2.50
C GLU A 227 -39.25 -7.31 -2.51
N GLY A 228 -39.94 -8.09 -3.31
CA GLY A 228 -41.41 -8.03 -3.38
C GLY A 228 -41.97 -8.60 -4.67
N VAL A 229 -43.22 -8.30 -4.94
CA VAL A 229 -43.94 -8.69 -6.16
C VAL A 229 -43.71 -7.60 -7.21
N GLY A 230 -43.22 -7.99 -8.40
CA GLY A 230 -43.05 -7.06 -9.50
C GLY A 230 -44.33 -6.38 -9.93
N SER A 231 -44.25 -5.24 -10.62
CA SER A 231 -45.39 -4.59 -11.24
C SER A 231 -46.13 -5.55 -12.21
N ALA A 232 -47.38 -5.29 -12.52
CA ALA A 232 -48.15 -6.11 -13.44
C ALA A 232 -47.41 -6.34 -14.78
N ALA A 233 -46.73 -5.31 -15.29
CA ALA A 233 -45.96 -5.39 -16.52
C ALA A 233 -44.73 -6.29 -16.38
N GLU A 234 -44.00 -6.23 -15.25
CA GLU A 234 -42.85 -7.09 -14.96
C GLU A 234 -43.25 -8.56 -14.79
N GLN A 235 -44.42 -8.81 -14.14
CA GLN A 235 -44.99 -10.15 -13.99
C GLN A 235 -45.41 -10.74 -15.34
N MET A 236 -46.06 -9.95 -16.19
CA MET A 236 -46.44 -10.38 -17.55
C MET A 236 -45.20 -10.67 -18.44
N ALA A 237 -44.09 -9.95 -18.21
CA ALA A 237 -42.83 -10.17 -18.89
C ALA A 237 -41.99 -11.33 -18.27
N GLY A 238 -42.50 -12.01 -17.21
CA GLY A 238 -41.77 -13.05 -16.50
C GLY A 238 -40.52 -12.52 -15.77
N GLN A 239 -40.49 -11.23 -15.44
CA GLN A 239 -39.33 -10.56 -14.82
C GLN A 239 -39.62 -10.32 -13.33
N GLY A 240 -38.56 -10.44 -12.52
CA GLY A 240 -38.64 -10.08 -11.10
C GLY A 240 -38.76 -8.57 -10.86
N PRO A 241 -39.12 -8.16 -9.62
CA PRO A 241 -39.26 -6.76 -9.28
C PRO A 241 -37.95 -6.01 -9.44
N ARG A 242 -38.02 -4.81 -10.00
CA ARG A 242 -36.82 -3.96 -10.24
C ARG A 242 -36.95 -2.62 -9.54
N THR A 243 -35.84 -2.15 -9.02
CA THR A 243 -35.74 -0.79 -8.50
C THR A 243 -35.80 0.24 -9.64
N GLN A 244 -36.02 1.50 -9.32
CA GLN A 244 -35.92 2.59 -10.28
C GLN A 244 -34.54 2.64 -10.92
N PHE A 245 -33.48 2.47 -10.11
CA PHE A 245 -32.10 2.43 -10.60
C PHE A 245 -31.87 1.24 -11.54
N GLY A 246 -32.37 0.05 -11.18
CA GLY A 246 -32.25 -1.14 -12.04
C GLY A 246 -32.92 -0.99 -13.40
N ARG A 247 -34.13 -0.37 -13.47
CA ARG A 247 -34.81 -0.08 -14.74
C ARG A 247 -34.01 0.89 -15.61
N ALA A 248 -33.41 1.93 -15.00
CA ALA A 248 -32.58 2.87 -15.74
C ALA A 248 -31.31 2.21 -16.30
N MET A 249 -30.67 1.32 -15.54
CA MET A 249 -29.49 0.57 -16.03
C MET A 249 -29.85 -0.31 -17.23
N GLU A 250 -30.99 -0.97 -17.19
CA GLU A 250 -31.48 -1.76 -18.32
C GLU A 250 -31.71 -0.91 -19.57
N GLN A 251 -32.37 0.25 -19.42
CA GLN A 251 -32.58 1.19 -20.55
C GLN A 251 -31.27 1.69 -21.14
N LEU A 252 -30.22 1.85 -20.32
CA LEU A 252 -28.88 2.24 -20.76
C LEU A 252 -28.07 1.08 -21.32
N GLY A 253 -28.58 -0.17 -21.26
CA GLY A 253 -27.83 -1.36 -21.67
C GLY A 253 -26.68 -1.73 -20.73
N VAL A 254 -26.74 -1.30 -19.47
CA VAL A 254 -25.74 -1.59 -18.44
C VAL A 254 -26.20 -2.77 -17.59
N GLU A 255 -25.43 -3.84 -17.53
CA GLU A 255 -25.70 -4.99 -16.70
C GLU A 255 -25.52 -4.63 -15.20
N LEU A 256 -26.58 -4.78 -14.39
CA LEU A 256 -26.51 -4.56 -12.94
C LEU A 256 -26.17 -5.88 -12.22
N ILE A 257 -25.00 -5.94 -11.59
CA ILE A 257 -24.51 -7.11 -10.88
C ILE A 257 -24.63 -6.88 -9.37
N LEU A 258 -25.53 -7.60 -8.71
CA LEU A 258 -25.64 -7.57 -7.25
C LEU A 258 -24.54 -8.42 -6.61
N ALA A 259 -23.68 -7.82 -5.82
CA ALA A 259 -22.59 -8.52 -5.15
C ALA A 259 -23.13 -9.47 -4.06
N ASN A 260 -22.79 -10.75 -4.16
CA ASN A 260 -23.23 -11.78 -3.22
C ASN A 260 -22.26 -11.98 -2.05
N SER A 261 -21.09 -11.35 -2.09
CA SER A 261 -20.07 -11.50 -1.05
C SER A 261 -19.15 -10.29 -0.98
N PRO A 262 -18.53 -10.03 0.18
CA PRO A 262 -17.53 -8.97 0.33
C PRO A 262 -16.35 -9.12 -0.65
N GLN A 263 -16.01 -10.35 -1.04
CA GLN A 263 -14.93 -10.60 -2.00
C GLN A 263 -15.25 -10.04 -3.39
N ALA A 264 -16.51 -10.00 -3.79
CA ALA A 264 -16.95 -9.42 -5.07
C ALA A 264 -16.68 -7.90 -5.14
N LYS A 265 -16.74 -7.19 -4.01
CA LYS A 265 -16.51 -5.74 -3.87
C LYS A 265 -15.12 -5.37 -3.32
N GLY A 266 -14.20 -6.31 -3.23
CA GLY A 266 -12.90 -6.12 -2.55
C GLY A 266 -12.00 -5.01 -3.13
N ARG A 267 -12.29 -4.48 -4.32
CA ARG A 267 -11.55 -3.33 -4.88
C ARG A 267 -12.08 -2.01 -4.35
N VAL A 268 -13.38 -1.80 -4.44
CA VAL A 268 -13.99 -0.57 -3.92
C VAL A 268 -13.82 -0.48 -2.40
N GLU A 269 -13.95 -1.58 -1.66
CA GLU A 269 -13.66 -1.61 -0.21
C GLU A 269 -12.21 -1.18 0.11
N ARG A 270 -11.24 -1.68 -0.68
CA ARG A 270 -9.84 -1.27 -0.51
C ARG A 270 -9.64 0.20 -0.84
N THR A 271 -10.28 0.69 -1.89
CA THR A 271 -10.25 2.10 -2.28
C THR A 271 -10.85 2.96 -1.19
N ASN A 272 -12.02 2.59 -0.64
CA ASN A 272 -12.65 3.26 0.49
C ASN A 272 -11.70 3.35 1.69
N GLY A 273 -11.03 2.25 2.05
CA GLY A 273 -10.04 2.27 3.14
C GLY A 273 -8.84 3.20 2.88
N VAL A 274 -8.40 3.33 1.63
CA VAL A 274 -7.34 4.29 1.26
C VAL A 274 -7.85 5.72 1.33
N LEU A 275 -9.05 6.00 0.82
CA LEU A 275 -9.66 7.32 0.86
C LEU A 275 -9.95 7.76 2.30
N GLN A 276 -10.48 6.88 3.15
CA GLN A 276 -10.70 7.15 4.58
C GLN A 276 -9.40 7.51 5.31
N ASP A 277 -8.25 6.89 4.97
CA ASP A 277 -6.98 7.27 5.57
C ASP A 277 -6.42 8.58 4.99
N ARG A 278 -6.55 8.83 3.69
CA ARG A 278 -5.86 9.92 3.00
C ARG A 278 -6.72 11.17 2.83
N LEU A 279 -7.96 11.02 2.39
CA LEU A 279 -8.82 12.15 2.03
C LEU A 279 -9.28 12.93 3.26
N VAL A 280 -9.60 12.25 4.36
CA VAL A 280 -9.94 12.90 5.64
C VAL A 280 -8.83 13.88 6.07
N LYS A 281 -7.58 13.44 5.98
CA LYS A 281 -6.42 14.23 6.35
C LYS A 281 -6.15 15.37 5.38
N ALA A 282 -6.36 15.14 4.08
CA ALA A 282 -6.25 16.17 3.06
C ALA A 282 -7.28 17.27 3.27
N LEU A 283 -8.57 16.92 3.46
CA LEU A 283 -9.65 17.88 3.75
C LEU A 283 -9.38 18.70 5.01
N ARG A 284 -8.79 18.09 6.04
CA ARG A 284 -8.38 18.78 7.25
C ARG A 284 -7.26 19.79 7.00
N LEU A 285 -6.23 19.41 6.26
CA LEU A 285 -5.10 20.29 5.96
C LEU A 285 -5.50 21.51 5.14
N GLU A 286 -6.44 21.32 4.19
CA GLU A 286 -6.97 22.39 3.34
C GLU A 286 -8.11 23.18 4.01
N GLY A 287 -8.54 22.78 5.23
CA GLY A 287 -9.63 23.45 5.95
C GLY A 287 -10.99 23.29 5.26
N ILE A 288 -11.16 22.25 4.43
CA ILE A 288 -12.39 22.03 3.68
C ILE A 288 -13.41 21.33 4.57
N SER A 289 -14.62 21.90 4.66
CA SER A 289 -15.77 21.35 5.39
C SER A 289 -17.06 21.38 4.59
N GLU A 290 -17.10 22.03 3.43
CA GLU A 290 -18.27 22.12 2.56
C GLU A 290 -18.21 21.06 1.44
N LEU A 291 -19.35 20.40 1.15
CA LEU A 291 -19.42 19.36 0.12
C LEU A 291 -19.09 19.88 -1.27
N GLY A 292 -19.52 21.08 -1.61
CA GLY A 292 -19.21 21.69 -2.91
C GLY A 292 -17.71 21.75 -3.14
N ARG A 293 -16.98 22.35 -2.20
CA ARG A 293 -15.51 22.44 -2.26
C ARG A 293 -14.79 21.11 -2.16
N ALA A 294 -15.37 20.16 -1.42
CA ALA A 294 -14.79 18.82 -1.32
C ALA A 294 -14.94 18.00 -2.61
N ASN A 295 -15.87 18.39 -3.49
CA ASN A 295 -16.13 17.77 -4.79
C ASN A 295 -15.34 18.40 -5.95
N GLU A 296 -14.69 19.55 -5.74
CA GLU A 296 -13.75 20.21 -6.68
C GLU A 296 -12.41 19.46 -6.74
#